data_15e8eb3a3142a9a1752dc6e6e952d80c
#
_entry.id   15e8eb3a3142a9a1752dc6e6e952d80c
#
_cell.length_a   1.000
_cell.length_b   1.000
_cell.length_c   1.000
_cell.angle_alpha   90.00
_cell.angle_beta   90.00
_cell.angle_gamma   90.00
#
_symmetry.space_group_name_H-M   'P 1'
#
loop_
_entity.id
_entity.type
_entity.pdbx_description
1 polymer ?
#
loop_
_entity_poly.entity_id
_entity_poly.type
_entity_poly.pdbx_seq_one_letter_code
_entity_poly.pdbx_strand_id
1 'polypeptide(L)'
;MRRKLPSLVLAVLVALATAGVAAAANGGFTPVEPASPNAHHIQHAYYLILGFTAAIFVIVESLLVIFVVKYRSRGRARAVEGAQVHGHTRLELIWTVIPVVILAIIAGFVFYELPNIDSAPAAADPIHVTVEGHQYYWQFDYTDSPNQARSIGTLHVPAGAVVDLKVVSPDVIHSWWIPALGGKIQAIPGRTNHTWFQADPGTYDGECAELCGVFHASMRATVQAGSQQQYRHYLATWQDTIGKQIWNGVCATCHGNLGQGGYGIAIANNSLLTQKSGLEGILRNGFTGAQGSMPPVGDTWTQEQIDAIAAYVKKNIYKSAPVGATGGG
;
A
#
# COMPACT_ATOMS: atom_id res chain seq x y z
N MET A 1 -51.96 -0.96 10.52
CA MET A 1 -50.50 -0.88 10.58
C MET A 1 -49.71 -2.09 10.01
N ARG A 2 -50.33 -3.21 9.59
CA ARG A 2 -49.65 -4.41 9.07
C ARG A 2 -49.13 -4.32 7.62
N ARG A 3 -49.59 -3.36 6.81
CA ARG A 3 -49.21 -3.26 5.38
C ARG A 3 -47.95 -2.42 5.08
N LYS A 4 -47.38 -1.68 6.04
CA LYS A 4 -46.22 -0.79 5.80
C LYS A 4 -44.88 -1.49 6.05
N LEU A 5 -44.83 -2.62 6.74
CA LEU A 5 -43.59 -3.31 7.09
C LEU A 5 -42.90 -3.95 5.86
N PRO A 6 -43.60 -4.65 4.94
CA PRO A 6 -42.98 -5.22 3.74
C PRO A 6 -42.46 -4.13 2.79
N SER A 7 -43.15 -2.98 2.71
CA SER A 7 -42.70 -1.85 1.90
C SER A 7 -41.42 -1.18 2.46
N LEU A 8 -41.30 -1.12 3.79
CA LEU A 8 -40.10 -0.56 4.44
C LEU A 8 -38.88 -1.49 4.26
N VAL A 9 -39.10 -2.81 4.41
CA VAL A 9 -38.05 -3.83 4.19
C VAL A 9 -37.61 -3.83 2.72
N LEU A 10 -38.54 -3.75 1.80
CA LEU A 10 -38.24 -3.66 0.37
C LEU A 10 -37.50 -2.35 0.04
N ALA A 11 -37.91 -1.21 0.62
CA ALA A 11 -37.23 0.07 0.44
C ALA A 11 -35.81 0.05 1.00
N VAL A 12 -35.57 -0.58 2.17
CA VAL A 12 -34.24 -0.76 2.74
C VAL A 12 -33.38 -1.69 1.89
N LEU A 13 -33.94 -2.80 1.40
CA LEU A 13 -33.21 -3.71 0.50
C LEU A 13 -32.87 -3.06 -0.84
N VAL A 14 -33.80 -2.26 -1.40
CA VAL A 14 -33.54 -1.46 -2.62
C VAL A 14 -32.52 -0.38 -2.34
N ALA A 15 -32.59 0.32 -1.21
CA ALA A 15 -31.60 1.32 -0.83
C ALA A 15 -30.21 0.72 -0.60
N LEU A 16 -30.13 -0.47 0.01
CA LEU A 16 -28.86 -1.21 0.17
C LEU A 16 -28.34 -1.72 -1.20
N ALA A 17 -29.21 -2.19 -2.07
CA ALA A 17 -28.82 -2.61 -3.42
C ALA A 17 -28.40 -1.44 -4.32
N THR A 18 -28.96 -0.23 -4.11
CA THR A 18 -28.61 0.97 -4.88
C THR A 18 -27.49 1.79 -4.25
N ALA A 19 -27.27 1.70 -2.94
CA ALA A 19 -26.14 2.33 -2.25
C ALA A 19 -24.78 1.78 -2.70
N GLY A 20 -24.75 0.56 -3.26
CA GLY A 20 -23.55 -0.07 -3.84
C GLY A 20 -23.06 0.56 -5.15
N VAL A 21 -23.75 1.56 -5.70
CA VAL A 21 -23.37 2.25 -6.95
C VAL A 21 -22.76 3.63 -6.71
N ALA A 22 -22.59 4.04 -5.46
CA ALA A 22 -21.72 5.18 -5.16
C ALA A 22 -20.27 4.73 -5.37
N ALA A 23 -19.84 4.78 -6.61
CA ALA A 23 -18.50 4.40 -7.05
C ALA A 23 -17.46 5.20 -6.28
N ALA A 24 -16.83 4.60 -5.31
CA ALA A 24 -15.45 4.97 -5.00
C ALA A 24 -14.64 4.78 -6.29
N ALA A 25 -13.75 5.70 -6.62
CA ALA A 25 -13.01 5.75 -7.87
C ALA A 25 -12.21 4.47 -8.22
N ASN A 26 -12.26 3.44 -7.38
CA ASN A 26 -11.53 2.17 -7.48
C ASN A 26 -12.44 0.93 -7.32
N GLY A 27 -13.67 0.95 -7.83
CA GLY A 27 -14.47 -0.27 -7.95
C GLY A 27 -15.32 -0.66 -6.72
N GLY A 28 -15.37 0.15 -5.65
CA GLY A 28 -16.31 -0.05 -4.55
C GLY A 28 -15.91 -1.18 -3.59
N PHE A 29 -16.70 -2.24 -3.49
CA PHE A 29 -16.49 -3.36 -2.55
C PHE A 29 -15.54 -4.45 -3.06
N THR A 30 -15.00 -4.31 -4.26
CA THR A 30 -14.06 -5.28 -4.83
C THR A 30 -12.63 -4.73 -4.77
N PRO A 31 -11.59 -5.58 -4.75
CA PRO A 31 -10.22 -5.18 -4.97
C PRO A 31 -10.06 -4.41 -6.27
N VAL A 32 -8.99 -3.62 -6.39
CA VAL A 32 -8.62 -2.98 -7.66
C VAL A 32 -8.44 -4.04 -8.75
N GLU A 33 -8.68 -3.63 -10.00
CA GLU A 33 -8.52 -4.53 -11.16
C GLU A 33 -7.09 -5.07 -11.20
N PRO A 34 -6.90 -6.39 -11.23
CA PRO A 34 -5.58 -6.99 -11.30
C PRO A 34 -4.92 -6.72 -12.64
N ALA A 35 -3.64 -6.43 -12.62
CA ALA A 35 -2.81 -6.15 -13.79
C ALA A 35 -1.52 -7.00 -13.80
N SER A 36 -1.58 -8.17 -13.13
CA SER A 36 -0.49 -9.15 -13.09
C SER A 36 -1.09 -10.53 -12.84
N PRO A 37 -0.52 -11.62 -13.39
CA PRO A 37 -1.05 -12.98 -13.22
C PRO A 37 -1.25 -13.38 -11.76
N ASN A 38 -0.29 -13.14 -10.87
CA ASN A 38 -0.41 -13.45 -9.46
C ASN A 38 -1.56 -12.67 -8.78
N ALA A 39 -1.82 -11.43 -9.19
CA ALA A 39 -2.95 -10.63 -8.70
C ALA A 39 -4.29 -11.21 -9.17
N HIS A 40 -4.38 -11.76 -10.41
CA HIS A 40 -5.56 -12.47 -10.88
C HIS A 40 -5.87 -13.72 -10.03
N HIS A 41 -4.85 -14.50 -9.67
CA HIS A 41 -5.02 -15.66 -8.79
C HIS A 41 -5.51 -15.27 -7.39
N ILE A 42 -5.01 -14.15 -6.84
CA ILE A 42 -5.52 -13.57 -5.58
C ILE A 42 -7.00 -13.17 -5.74
N GLN A 43 -7.37 -12.55 -6.86
CA GLN A 43 -8.77 -12.15 -7.14
C GLN A 43 -9.71 -13.37 -7.22
N HIS A 44 -9.28 -14.49 -7.82
CA HIS A 44 -10.07 -15.72 -7.84
C HIS A 44 -10.35 -16.23 -6.43
N ALA A 45 -9.33 -16.27 -5.56
CA ALA A 45 -9.51 -16.65 -4.17
C ALA A 45 -10.46 -15.70 -3.42
N TYR A 46 -10.32 -14.39 -3.67
CA TYR A 46 -11.22 -13.38 -3.09
C TYR A 46 -12.69 -13.61 -3.48
N TYR A 47 -13.00 -13.84 -4.76
CA TYR A 47 -14.38 -14.07 -5.18
C TYR A 47 -14.98 -15.37 -4.64
N LEU A 48 -14.19 -16.43 -4.51
CA LEU A 48 -14.66 -17.65 -3.84
C LEU A 48 -15.06 -17.37 -2.39
N ILE A 49 -14.19 -16.70 -1.65
CA ILE A 49 -14.43 -16.34 -0.23
C ILE A 49 -15.63 -15.40 -0.13
N LEU A 50 -15.70 -14.39 -1.00
CA LEU A 50 -16.82 -13.45 -1.04
C LEU A 50 -18.16 -14.15 -1.28
N GLY A 51 -18.20 -15.17 -2.16
CA GLY A 51 -19.40 -15.96 -2.43
C GLY A 51 -19.93 -16.66 -1.16
N PHE A 52 -19.06 -17.34 -0.41
CA PHE A 52 -19.44 -17.95 0.87
C PHE A 52 -19.82 -16.90 1.91
N THR A 53 -19.05 -15.83 2.03
CA THR A 53 -19.31 -14.75 3.00
C THR A 53 -20.65 -14.08 2.72
N ALA A 54 -20.96 -13.78 1.47
CA ALA A 54 -22.23 -13.17 1.07
C ALA A 54 -23.43 -14.10 1.37
N ALA A 55 -23.30 -15.40 1.11
CA ALA A 55 -24.34 -16.37 1.44
C ALA A 55 -24.59 -16.45 2.96
N ILE A 56 -23.52 -16.53 3.76
CA ILE A 56 -23.60 -16.55 5.23
C ILE A 56 -24.22 -15.24 5.74
N PHE A 57 -23.78 -14.10 5.23
CA PHE A 57 -24.31 -12.78 5.58
C PHE A 57 -25.83 -12.71 5.36
N VAL A 58 -26.30 -13.09 4.17
CA VAL A 58 -27.74 -13.09 3.86
C VAL A 58 -28.54 -13.99 4.82
N ILE A 59 -28.02 -15.18 5.12
CA ILE A 59 -28.68 -16.12 6.06
C ILE A 59 -28.74 -15.50 7.47
N VAL A 60 -27.63 -15.00 7.99
CA VAL A 60 -27.55 -14.47 9.36
C VAL A 60 -28.43 -13.22 9.52
N GLU A 61 -28.32 -12.26 8.59
CA GLU A 61 -29.12 -11.03 8.64
C GLU A 61 -30.62 -11.33 8.50
N SER A 62 -31.00 -12.26 7.61
CA SER A 62 -32.39 -12.68 7.45
C SER A 62 -32.94 -13.29 8.74
N LEU A 63 -32.17 -14.19 9.39
CA LEU A 63 -32.57 -14.80 10.67
C LEU A 63 -32.68 -13.75 11.78
N LEU A 64 -31.75 -12.81 11.89
CA LEU A 64 -31.80 -11.72 12.86
C LEU A 64 -33.07 -10.87 12.68
N VAL A 65 -33.36 -10.46 11.45
CA VAL A 65 -34.60 -9.71 11.13
C VAL A 65 -35.85 -10.51 11.51
N ILE A 66 -35.90 -11.81 11.15
CA ILE A 66 -37.01 -12.70 11.50
C ILE A 66 -37.18 -12.77 13.01
N PHE A 67 -36.11 -12.96 13.77
CA PHE A 67 -36.16 -13.06 15.23
C PHE A 67 -36.63 -11.75 15.87
N VAL A 68 -36.10 -10.60 15.45
CA VAL A 68 -36.55 -9.29 15.95
C VAL A 68 -38.04 -9.05 15.66
N VAL A 69 -38.49 -9.36 14.44
CA VAL A 69 -39.89 -9.14 14.04
C VAL A 69 -40.85 -10.12 14.74
N LYS A 70 -40.46 -11.41 14.81
CA LYS A 70 -41.31 -12.49 15.32
C LYS A 70 -41.39 -12.49 16.84
N TYR A 71 -40.30 -12.28 17.51
CA TYR A 71 -40.18 -12.38 18.99
C TYR A 71 -40.21 -11.04 19.72
N ARG A 72 -40.38 -9.92 19.01
CA ARG A 72 -40.57 -8.58 19.63
C ARG A 72 -41.72 -8.63 20.64
N SER A 73 -41.43 -8.29 21.91
CA SER A 73 -42.42 -8.18 22.95
C SER A 73 -43.41 -7.03 22.67
N ARG A 74 -44.63 -7.34 22.33
CA ARG A 74 -45.70 -6.36 22.07
C ARG A 74 -46.64 -6.28 23.30
N GLY A 75 -46.12 -5.84 24.47
CA GLY A 75 -46.90 -5.68 25.68
C GLY A 75 -47.29 -7.03 26.34
N ARG A 76 -46.63 -8.12 26.02
CA ARG A 76 -46.79 -9.39 26.71
C ARG A 76 -46.26 -9.25 28.16
N ALA A 77 -47.02 -9.76 29.14
CA ALA A 77 -46.57 -9.79 30.51
C ALA A 77 -45.22 -10.54 30.62
N ARG A 78 -44.25 -9.99 31.35
CA ARG A 78 -42.95 -10.59 31.57
C ARG A 78 -42.96 -11.92 32.32
N ALA A 79 -44.12 -12.29 32.85
CA ALA A 79 -44.33 -13.50 33.66
C ALA A 79 -44.55 -14.81 32.86
N VAL A 80 -44.53 -14.75 31.51
CA VAL A 80 -44.63 -15.96 30.71
C VAL A 80 -43.22 -16.54 30.52
N GLU A 81 -42.96 -17.68 31.19
CA GLU A 81 -41.70 -18.40 31.03
C GLU A 81 -41.51 -18.84 29.57
N GLY A 82 -40.31 -18.71 29.03
CA GLY A 82 -39.95 -19.23 27.71
C GLY A 82 -39.85 -20.77 27.69
N ALA A 83 -39.85 -21.36 26.52
CA ALA A 83 -39.63 -22.81 26.36
C ALA A 83 -38.26 -23.19 26.95
N GLN A 84 -38.25 -24.20 27.85
CA GLN A 84 -37.02 -24.73 28.48
C GLN A 84 -36.33 -25.69 27.50
N VAL A 85 -35.59 -25.15 26.51
CA VAL A 85 -34.85 -25.94 25.53
C VAL A 85 -33.38 -26.03 25.95
N HIS A 86 -32.89 -27.25 26.20
CA HIS A 86 -31.51 -27.48 26.71
C HIS A 86 -30.51 -27.94 25.64
N GLY A 87 -30.88 -28.02 24.37
CA GLY A 87 -30.01 -28.41 23.26
C GLY A 87 -30.77 -29.08 22.12
N HIS A 88 -30.14 -29.22 20.98
CA HIS A 88 -30.67 -29.90 19.81
C HIS A 88 -29.54 -30.50 18.99
N THR A 89 -29.10 -31.72 19.31
CA THR A 89 -27.91 -32.37 18.75
C THR A 89 -27.82 -32.33 17.23
N ARG A 90 -28.96 -32.53 16.51
CA ARG A 90 -28.96 -32.46 15.04
C ARG A 90 -28.62 -31.05 14.53
N LEU A 91 -29.18 -30.03 15.17
CA LEU A 91 -28.90 -28.64 14.79
C LEU A 91 -27.44 -28.28 15.12
N GLU A 92 -26.95 -28.74 16.25
CA GLU A 92 -25.55 -28.55 16.67
C GLU A 92 -24.56 -29.17 15.67
N LEU A 93 -24.83 -30.40 15.25
CA LEU A 93 -24.03 -31.07 14.20
C LEU A 93 -24.09 -30.32 12.88
N ILE A 94 -25.26 -29.82 12.46
CA ILE A 94 -25.40 -29.06 11.19
C ILE A 94 -24.54 -27.80 11.22
N TRP A 95 -24.65 -26.98 12.28
CA TRP A 95 -23.89 -25.71 12.34
C TRP A 95 -22.40 -25.91 12.63
N THR A 96 -21.95 -27.10 13.03
CA THR A 96 -20.54 -27.46 13.16
C THR A 96 -20.00 -27.99 11.83
N VAL A 97 -20.69 -28.92 11.18
CA VAL A 97 -20.22 -29.60 9.95
C VAL A 97 -20.21 -28.65 8.75
N ILE A 98 -21.24 -27.81 8.58
CA ILE A 98 -21.31 -26.91 7.42
C ILE A 98 -20.12 -25.93 7.37
N PRO A 99 -19.77 -25.18 8.43
CA PRO A 99 -18.56 -24.33 8.43
C PRO A 99 -17.26 -25.11 8.18
N VAL A 100 -17.13 -26.31 8.74
CA VAL A 100 -15.93 -27.14 8.51
C VAL A 100 -15.80 -27.51 7.02
N VAL A 101 -16.91 -27.89 6.36
CA VAL A 101 -16.90 -28.19 4.93
C VAL A 101 -16.57 -26.95 4.09
N ILE A 102 -17.15 -25.79 4.43
CA ILE A 102 -16.82 -24.51 3.75
C ILE A 102 -15.32 -24.18 3.89
N LEU A 103 -14.78 -24.28 5.09
CA LEU A 103 -13.35 -24.04 5.33
C LEU A 103 -12.46 -25.03 4.58
N ALA A 104 -12.86 -26.30 4.50
CA ALA A 104 -12.11 -27.31 3.73
C ALA A 104 -12.10 -26.98 2.22
N ILE A 105 -13.22 -26.52 1.67
CA ILE A 105 -13.31 -26.09 0.27
C ILE A 105 -12.39 -24.86 0.03
N ILE A 106 -12.48 -23.84 0.89
CA ILE A 106 -11.64 -22.63 0.78
C ILE A 106 -10.17 -23.02 0.87
N ALA A 107 -9.78 -23.83 1.87
CA ALA A 107 -8.40 -24.27 2.04
C ALA A 107 -7.90 -25.03 0.81
N GLY A 108 -8.66 -26.00 0.30
CA GLY A 108 -8.28 -26.75 -0.90
C GLY A 108 -8.07 -25.85 -2.13
N PHE A 109 -8.95 -24.87 -2.33
CA PHE A 109 -8.81 -23.91 -3.42
C PHE A 109 -7.59 -23.01 -3.25
N VAL A 110 -7.38 -22.46 -2.04
CA VAL A 110 -6.22 -21.59 -1.76
C VAL A 110 -4.90 -22.35 -1.94
N PHE A 111 -4.81 -23.60 -1.47
CA PHE A 111 -3.62 -24.44 -1.70
C PHE A 111 -3.37 -24.73 -3.18
N TYR A 112 -4.42 -24.83 -3.99
CA TYR A 112 -4.29 -24.97 -5.44
C TYR A 112 -3.76 -23.69 -6.12
N GLU A 113 -4.21 -22.50 -5.68
CA GLU A 113 -3.79 -21.20 -6.23
C GLU A 113 -2.43 -20.73 -5.73
N LEU A 114 -2.02 -21.13 -4.53
CA LEU A 114 -0.83 -20.64 -3.84
C LEU A 114 0.48 -20.72 -4.67
N PRO A 115 0.78 -21.80 -5.40
CA PRO A 115 1.99 -21.86 -6.24
C PRO A 115 2.01 -20.78 -7.33
N ASN A 116 0.84 -20.44 -7.90
CA ASN A 116 0.72 -19.42 -8.94
C ASN A 116 0.82 -17.99 -8.39
N ILE A 117 0.56 -17.82 -7.10
CA ILE A 117 0.70 -16.53 -6.41
C ILE A 117 2.15 -16.31 -5.97
N ASP A 118 2.78 -17.33 -5.40
CA ASP A 118 4.08 -17.24 -4.72
C ASP A 118 5.27 -17.43 -5.68
N SER A 119 5.13 -18.28 -6.68
CA SER A 119 6.22 -18.64 -7.58
C SER A 119 6.12 -17.90 -8.91
N ALA A 120 7.18 -17.16 -9.27
CA ALA A 120 7.28 -16.54 -10.58
C ALA A 120 7.27 -17.61 -11.69
N PRO A 121 6.63 -17.35 -12.85
CA PRO A 121 6.74 -18.23 -13.99
C PRO A 121 8.20 -18.28 -14.46
N ALA A 122 8.62 -19.43 -14.98
CA ALA A 122 9.96 -19.58 -15.55
C ALA A 122 10.11 -18.62 -16.74
N ALA A 123 10.82 -17.51 -16.53
CA ALA A 123 11.16 -16.54 -17.55
C ALA A 123 12.61 -16.73 -17.99
N ALA A 124 12.87 -16.50 -19.29
CA ALA A 124 14.22 -16.62 -19.82
C ALA A 124 15.19 -15.56 -19.25
N ASP A 125 14.66 -14.40 -18.86
CA ASP A 125 15.45 -13.26 -18.36
C ASP A 125 14.59 -12.38 -17.44
N PRO A 126 14.37 -12.78 -16.18
CA PRO A 126 13.63 -11.96 -15.22
C PRO A 126 14.43 -10.72 -14.83
N ILE A 127 13.76 -9.63 -14.55
CA ILE A 127 14.38 -8.41 -14.03
C ILE A 127 14.45 -8.51 -12.51
N HIS A 128 15.65 -8.39 -11.96
CA HIS A 128 15.86 -8.43 -10.52
C HIS A 128 15.98 -7.02 -9.94
N VAL A 129 15.14 -6.72 -8.94
CA VAL A 129 15.15 -5.45 -8.23
C VAL A 129 15.18 -5.68 -6.72
N THR A 130 16.07 -5.00 -6.02
CA THR A 130 15.98 -4.90 -4.57
C THR A 130 15.08 -3.73 -4.20
N VAL A 131 14.04 -4.01 -3.43
CA VAL A 131 13.12 -3.03 -2.86
C VAL A 131 13.49 -2.80 -1.41
N GLU A 132 13.94 -1.61 -1.09
CA GLU A 132 14.32 -1.23 0.27
C GLU A 132 13.26 -0.29 0.87
N GLY A 133 12.65 -0.69 1.99
CA GLY A 133 11.75 0.16 2.77
C GLY A 133 12.52 0.96 3.78
N HIS A 134 12.42 2.28 3.70
CA HIS A 134 12.99 3.24 4.67
C HIS A 134 11.90 4.10 5.29
N GLN A 135 12.13 4.69 6.44
CA GLN A 135 11.25 5.70 7.02
C GLN A 135 11.46 7.06 6.32
N TYR A 136 10.61 7.53 5.34
CA TYR A 136 9.32 6.99 4.91
C TYR A 136 9.25 6.98 3.39
N TYR A 137 10.10 6.20 2.73
CA TYR A 137 10.17 6.10 1.28
C TYR A 137 10.57 4.69 0.84
N TRP A 138 10.37 4.39 -0.44
CA TRP A 138 10.84 3.18 -1.08
C TRP A 138 12.01 3.51 -2.01
N GLN A 139 13.10 2.75 -1.89
CA GLN A 139 14.20 2.74 -2.85
C GLN A 139 14.18 1.46 -3.67
N PHE A 140 14.53 1.57 -4.93
CA PHE A 140 14.61 0.45 -5.87
C PHE A 140 16.00 0.41 -6.48
N ASP A 141 16.72 -0.69 -6.27
CA ASP A 141 18.04 -0.94 -6.82
C ASP A 141 17.92 -1.99 -7.92
N TYR A 142 18.24 -1.60 -9.15
CA TYR A 142 18.19 -2.48 -10.33
C TYR A 142 19.48 -3.31 -10.40
N THR A 143 19.45 -4.53 -9.85
CA THR A 143 20.64 -5.35 -9.61
C THR A 143 21.31 -5.81 -10.89
N ASP A 144 20.58 -5.95 -11.99
CA ASP A 144 21.10 -6.34 -13.31
C ASP A 144 21.60 -5.14 -14.14
N SER A 145 21.46 -3.92 -13.60
CA SER A 145 21.91 -2.71 -14.30
C SER A 145 23.42 -2.53 -14.21
N PRO A 146 24.14 -2.45 -15.33
CA PRO A 146 25.60 -2.31 -15.32
C PRO A 146 26.09 -1.00 -14.69
N ASN A 147 25.25 0.04 -14.64
CA ASN A 147 25.53 1.34 -14.02
C ASN A 147 24.84 1.49 -12.63
N GLN A 148 24.42 0.37 -12.01
CA GLN A 148 23.80 0.35 -10.68
C GLN A 148 22.64 1.35 -10.55
N ALA A 149 21.75 1.35 -11.55
CA ALA A 149 20.61 2.26 -11.59
C ALA A 149 19.73 2.12 -10.34
N ARG A 150 19.19 3.26 -9.91
CA ARG A 150 18.33 3.38 -8.72
C ARG A 150 17.16 4.29 -8.96
N SER A 151 16.09 4.10 -8.20
CA SER A 151 14.97 5.03 -8.14
C SER A 151 14.43 5.18 -6.73
N ILE A 152 13.71 6.28 -6.50
CA ILE A 152 13.02 6.57 -5.24
C ILE A 152 11.54 6.80 -5.54
N GLY A 153 10.67 6.06 -4.82
CA GLY A 153 9.22 6.21 -4.91
C GLY A 153 8.58 5.61 -6.18
N THR A 154 9.29 5.56 -7.31
CA THR A 154 8.77 5.00 -8.56
C THR A 154 9.68 3.90 -9.10
N LEU A 155 9.14 2.69 -9.24
CA LEU A 155 9.79 1.56 -9.88
C LEU A 155 9.45 1.56 -11.38
N HIS A 156 10.45 1.66 -12.24
CA HIS A 156 10.31 1.61 -13.69
C HIS A 156 10.61 0.22 -14.21
N VAL A 157 9.71 -0.37 -14.98
CA VAL A 157 9.87 -1.72 -15.56
C VAL A 157 9.32 -1.79 -16.97
N PRO A 158 9.79 -2.69 -17.84
CA PRO A 158 9.12 -2.97 -19.09
C PRO A 158 7.85 -3.77 -18.84
N ALA A 159 6.76 -3.37 -19.49
CA ALA A 159 5.50 -4.10 -19.42
C ALA A 159 5.66 -5.52 -19.98
N GLY A 160 5.00 -6.48 -19.34
CA GLY A 160 5.02 -7.90 -19.70
C GLY A 160 6.29 -8.66 -19.31
N ALA A 161 7.29 -7.99 -18.74
CA ALA A 161 8.45 -8.69 -18.16
C ALA A 161 8.13 -9.25 -16.76
N VAL A 162 8.69 -10.40 -16.44
CA VAL A 162 8.69 -10.93 -15.08
C VAL A 162 9.70 -10.13 -14.27
N VAL A 163 9.23 -9.56 -13.16
CA VAL A 163 10.03 -8.78 -12.21
C VAL A 163 10.10 -9.55 -10.91
N ASP A 164 11.30 -9.95 -10.53
CA ASP A 164 11.60 -10.60 -9.24
C ASP A 164 12.08 -9.56 -8.25
N LEU A 165 11.38 -9.45 -7.13
CA LEU A 165 11.63 -8.47 -6.08
C LEU A 165 12.25 -9.14 -4.86
N LYS A 166 13.44 -8.67 -4.50
CA LYS A 166 14.05 -8.89 -3.20
C LYS A 166 13.65 -7.74 -2.27
N VAL A 167 12.87 -8.03 -1.22
CA VAL A 167 12.29 -7.01 -0.33
C VAL A 167 13.00 -7.02 1.02
N VAL A 168 13.57 -5.88 1.39
CA VAL A 168 14.38 -5.71 2.61
C VAL A 168 14.07 -4.38 3.29
N SER A 169 14.51 -4.24 4.54
CA SER A 169 14.49 -2.97 5.28
C SER A 169 15.76 -2.82 6.10
N PRO A 170 16.40 -1.63 6.13
CA PRO A 170 17.52 -1.33 7.01
C PRO A 170 17.09 -0.76 8.38
N ASP A 171 15.85 -0.31 8.55
CA ASP A 171 15.42 0.42 9.75
C ASP A 171 14.31 -0.28 10.53
N VAL A 172 13.05 -0.17 10.15
CA VAL A 172 11.90 -0.78 10.82
C VAL A 172 11.14 -1.71 9.87
N ILE A 173 10.11 -2.40 10.36
CA ILE A 173 9.27 -3.24 9.50
C ILE A 173 8.39 -2.33 8.63
N HIS A 174 8.40 -2.60 7.32
CA HIS A 174 7.46 -2.07 6.32
C HIS A 174 6.76 -3.22 5.61
N SER A 175 5.79 -2.92 4.76
CA SER A 175 5.21 -3.91 3.85
C SER A 175 5.02 -3.30 2.47
N TRP A 176 5.70 -3.86 1.48
CA TRP A 176 5.53 -3.52 0.07
C TRP A 176 4.17 -3.99 -0.43
N TRP A 177 3.42 -3.10 -1.08
CA TRP A 177 2.13 -3.46 -1.63
C TRP A 177 1.73 -2.54 -2.79
N ILE A 178 1.59 -3.12 -3.96
CA ILE A 178 0.94 -2.52 -5.14
C ILE A 178 -0.31 -3.37 -5.41
N PRO A 179 -1.51 -2.95 -5.00
CA PRO A 179 -2.73 -3.78 -5.01
C PRO A 179 -3.05 -4.42 -6.36
N ALA A 180 -2.82 -3.71 -7.46
CA ALA A 180 -3.06 -4.21 -8.81
C ALA A 180 -2.04 -5.28 -9.27
N LEU A 181 -0.88 -5.37 -8.63
CA LEU A 181 0.22 -6.23 -9.07
C LEU A 181 0.48 -7.42 -8.17
N GLY A 182 -0.16 -7.52 -7.00
CA GLY A 182 -0.01 -8.69 -6.15
C GLY A 182 -0.33 -8.46 -4.68
N GLY A 183 0.01 -9.45 -3.87
CA GLY A 183 -0.16 -9.45 -2.42
C GLY A 183 0.86 -8.58 -1.70
N LYS A 184 0.63 -8.38 -0.41
CA LYS A 184 1.56 -7.70 0.49
C LYS A 184 2.74 -8.60 0.83
N ILE A 185 3.95 -8.01 0.87
CA ILE A 185 5.16 -8.69 1.36
C ILE A 185 5.91 -7.80 2.34
N GLN A 186 6.27 -8.32 3.49
CA GLN A 186 6.96 -7.57 4.53
C GLN A 186 8.42 -7.32 4.19
N ALA A 187 8.88 -6.08 4.42
CA ALA A 187 10.29 -5.69 4.47
C ALA A 187 10.72 -5.68 5.94
N ILE A 188 11.50 -6.67 6.36
CA ILE A 188 11.85 -6.91 7.77
C ILE A 188 13.36 -6.70 7.95
N PRO A 189 13.81 -5.91 8.94
CA PRO A 189 15.21 -5.75 9.26
C PRO A 189 15.90 -7.09 9.50
N GLY A 190 17.05 -7.30 8.83
CA GLY A 190 17.84 -8.52 8.95
C GLY A 190 17.25 -9.75 8.23
N ARG A 191 16.14 -9.61 7.50
CA ARG A 191 15.52 -10.69 6.73
C ARG A 191 15.27 -10.28 5.28
N THR A 192 15.48 -11.20 4.36
CA THR A 192 15.14 -11.05 2.95
C THR A 192 13.85 -11.80 2.64
N ASN A 193 12.88 -11.12 2.07
CA ASN A 193 11.68 -11.72 1.51
C ASN A 193 11.68 -11.54 -0.02
N HIS A 194 10.93 -12.38 -0.73
CA HIS A 194 10.82 -12.37 -2.18
C HIS A 194 9.36 -12.30 -2.60
N THR A 195 9.10 -11.60 -3.69
CA THR A 195 7.81 -11.61 -4.40
C THR A 195 8.06 -11.28 -5.87
N TRP A 196 7.04 -11.42 -6.69
CA TRP A 196 7.15 -11.17 -8.12
C TRP A 196 5.89 -10.54 -8.69
N PHE A 197 6.00 -9.94 -9.86
CA PHE A 197 4.87 -9.55 -10.68
C PHE A 197 5.26 -9.54 -12.17
N GLN A 198 4.23 -9.49 -13.04
CA GLN A 198 4.38 -9.30 -14.48
C GLN A 198 3.32 -8.28 -14.91
N ALA A 199 3.68 -6.99 -14.91
CA ALA A 199 2.73 -5.91 -15.06
C ALA A 199 2.28 -5.72 -16.51
N ASP A 200 0.98 -5.54 -16.75
CA ASP A 200 0.45 -4.97 -17.96
C ASP A 200 0.95 -3.52 -18.17
N PRO A 201 0.90 -2.96 -19.41
CA PRO A 201 1.26 -1.56 -19.62
C PRO A 201 0.39 -0.62 -18.78
N GLY A 202 1.03 0.25 -17.95
CA GLY A 202 0.29 1.16 -17.08
C GLY A 202 1.10 1.78 -15.96
N THR A 203 0.41 2.50 -15.10
CA THR A 203 0.96 3.07 -13.87
C THR A 203 0.11 2.59 -12.70
N TYR A 204 0.74 2.02 -11.69
CA TYR A 204 0.10 1.36 -10.57
C TYR A 204 0.59 1.94 -9.27
N ASP A 205 -0.34 2.50 -8.50
CA ASP A 205 -0.03 3.09 -7.21
C ASP A 205 -0.12 2.07 -6.09
N GLY A 206 0.72 2.27 -5.09
CA GLY A 206 0.80 1.47 -3.89
C GLY A 206 1.23 2.25 -2.68
N GLU A 207 1.34 1.55 -1.58
CA GLU A 207 1.64 2.15 -0.29
C GLU A 207 2.35 1.16 0.64
N CYS A 208 2.97 1.69 1.70
CA CYS A 208 3.40 0.87 2.80
C CYS A 208 2.15 0.30 3.51
N ALA A 209 2.10 -1.03 3.69
CA ALA A 209 0.97 -1.73 4.30
C ALA A 209 1.29 -2.28 5.71
N GLU A 210 2.34 -1.76 6.36
CA GLU A 210 2.71 -2.06 7.76
C GLU A 210 3.05 -0.76 8.49
N LEU A 211 2.48 -0.53 9.68
CA LEU A 211 2.70 0.70 10.44
C LEU A 211 4.18 0.88 10.79
N CYS A 212 4.82 1.85 10.16
CA CYS A 212 6.26 2.09 10.25
C CYS A 212 6.63 3.42 10.95
N GLY A 213 5.66 4.18 11.46
CA GLY A 213 5.87 5.45 12.17
C GLY A 213 4.95 6.57 11.72
N VAL A 214 5.28 7.82 12.10
CA VAL A 214 4.38 8.99 11.98
C VAL A 214 3.99 9.36 10.55
N PHE A 215 4.84 9.09 9.55
CA PHE A 215 4.55 9.34 8.14
C PHE A 215 4.21 8.07 7.34
N HIS A 216 3.82 7.00 8.03
CA HIS A 216 3.42 5.76 7.39
C HIS A 216 2.43 5.97 6.23
N ALA A 217 1.40 6.78 6.41
CA ALA A 217 0.39 7.07 5.38
C ALA A 217 0.94 7.84 4.15
N SER A 218 2.11 8.49 4.29
CA SER A 218 2.77 9.23 3.21
C SER A 218 3.79 8.39 2.45
N MET A 219 4.12 7.18 2.93
CA MET A 219 5.08 6.28 2.30
C MET A 219 4.45 5.56 1.11
N ARG A 220 4.37 6.28 -0.01
CA ARG A 220 3.76 5.82 -1.27
C ARG A 220 4.80 5.19 -2.19
N ALA A 221 4.31 4.33 -3.09
CA ALA A 221 5.08 3.76 -4.18
C ALA A 221 4.27 3.76 -5.47
N THR A 222 4.96 3.81 -6.60
CA THR A 222 4.34 3.69 -7.92
C THR A 222 5.17 2.71 -8.76
N VAL A 223 4.51 1.83 -9.49
CA VAL A 223 5.15 1.02 -10.54
C VAL A 223 4.74 1.59 -11.89
N GLN A 224 5.71 1.97 -12.72
CA GLN A 224 5.51 2.41 -14.08
C GLN A 224 5.96 1.32 -15.06
N ALA A 225 5.01 0.58 -15.60
CA ALA A 225 5.22 -0.45 -16.61
C ALA A 225 5.10 0.16 -17.99
N GLY A 226 6.24 0.42 -18.62
CA GLY A 226 6.34 1.08 -19.93
C GLY A 226 6.91 0.18 -21.02
N SER A 227 7.29 0.79 -22.15
CA SER A 227 7.98 0.06 -23.21
C SER A 227 9.41 -0.31 -22.79
N GLN A 228 9.97 -1.35 -23.42
CA GLN A 228 11.38 -1.74 -23.24
C GLN A 228 12.35 -0.58 -23.54
N GLN A 229 11.99 0.31 -24.47
CA GLN A 229 12.80 1.49 -24.80
C GLN A 229 12.79 2.51 -23.66
N GLN A 230 11.62 2.78 -23.04
CA GLN A 230 11.51 3.67 -21.87
C GLN A 230 12.30 3.14 -20.69
N TYR A 231 12.20 1.84 -20.40
CA TYR A 231 12.97 1.18 -19.36
C TYR A 231 14.48 1.34 -19.57
N ARG A 232 15.00 0.98 -20.78
CA ARG A 232 16.43 1.15 -21.07
C ARG A 232 16.87 2.60 -21.03
N HIS A 233 16.04 3.53 -21.49
CA HIS A 233 16.33 4.95 -21.38
C HIS A 233 16.45 5.39 -19.92
N TYR A 234 15.52 4.95 -19.06
CA TYR A 234 15.58 5.23 -17.62
C TYR A 234 16.89 4.69 -17.03
N LEU A 235 17.25 3.43 -17.26
CA LEU A 235 18.48 2.85 -16.75
C LEU A 235 19.75 3.60 -17.21
N ALA A 236 19.72 4.19 -18.40
CA ALA A 236 20.84 4.95 -18.92
C ALA A 236 20.95 6.38 -18.34
N THR A 237 19.84 6.95 -17.86
CA THR A 237 19.75 8.38 -17.49
C THR A 237 19.20 8.61 -16.06
N TRP A 238 19.19 7.58 -15.22
CA TRP A 238 18.60 7.67 -13.87
C TRP A 238 19.24 8.78 -13.00
N GLN A 239 20.54 9.04 -13.17
CA GLN A 239 21.26 10.08 -12.44
C GLN A 239 20.71 11.49 -12.72
N ASP A 240 20.14 11.72 -13.92
CA ASP A 240 19.56 13.03 -14.27
C ASP A 240 18.27 13.33 -13.48
N THR A 241 17.60 12.29 -12.98
CA THR A 241 16.30 12.40 -12.31
C THR A 241 16.35 12.11 -10.81
N ILE A 242 17.36 11.38 -10.32
CA ILE A 242 17.38 10.89 -8.95
C ILE A 242 17.36 12.00 -7.90
N GLY A 243 18.01 13.13 -8.12
CA GLY A 243 17.95 14.27 -7.21
C GLY A 243 16.55 14.83 -7.03
N LYS A 244 15.73 14.88 -8.10
CA LYS A 244 14.32 15.26 -8.05
C LYS A 244 13.48 14.21 -7.33
N GLN A 245 13.75 12.94 -7.58
CA GLN A 245 13.03 11.83 -6.93
C GLN A 245 13.28 11.83 -5.42
N ILE A 246 14.55 12.01 -5.00
CA ILE A 246 14.93 12.15 -3.59
C ILE A 246 14.22 13.35 -2.96
N TRP A 247 14.21 14.50 -3.63
CA TRP A 247 13.51 15.66 -3.10
C TRP A 247 12.03 15.37 -2.87
N ASN A 248 11.33 14.90 -3.91
CA ASN A 248 9.89 14.69 -3.87
C ASN A 248 9.49 13.53 -2.93
N GLY A 249 10.25 12.43 -2.93
CA GLY A 249 9.92 11.22 -2.19
C GLY A 249 10.39 11.23 -0.73
N VAL A 250 11.42 12.02 -0.40
CA VAL A 250 12.03 12.03 0.94
C VAL A 250 11.90 13.39 1.60
N CYS A 251 12.50 14.43 1.00
CA CYS A 251 12.67 15.73 1.67
C CYS A 251 11.37 16.52 1.77
N ALA A 252 10.59 16.55 0.68
CA ALA A 252 9.39 17.37 0.58
C ALA A 252 8.28 16.96 1.56
N THR A 253 8.23 15.70 1.97
CA THR A 253 7.30 15.19 2.99
C THR A 253 7.34 16.01 4.28
N CYS A 254 8.54 16.43 4.70
CA CYS A 254 8.71 17.22 5.90
C CYS A 254 8.90 18.72 5.61
N HIS A 255 9.68 19.06 4.56
CA HIS A 255 10.10 20.42 4.28
C HIS A 255 9.22 21.15 3.25
N GLY A 256 8.19 20.48 2.70
CA GLY A 256 7.30 21.00 1.65
C GLY A 256 7.96 21.01 0.26
N ASN A 257 7.14 21.01 -0.79
CA ASN A 257 7.61 20.85 -2.19
C ASN A 257 8.60 21.93 -2.64
N LEU A 258 8.54 23.10 -2.05
CA LEU A 258 9.43 24.24 -2.36
C LEU A 258 10.39 24.58 -1.21
N GLY A 259 10.51 23.72 -0.21
CA GLY A 259 11.33 23.97 0.97
C GLY A 259 10.77 25.04 1.92
N GLN A 260 9.46 25.32 1.78
CA GLN A 260 8.76 26.36 2.56
C GLN A 260 8.48 25.96 4.01
N GLY A 261 8.73 24.70 4.36
CA GLY A 261 8.39 24.11 5.65
C GLY A 261 7.06 23.38 5.62
N GLY A 262 6.77 22.73 6.73
CA GLY A 262 5.59 21.90 6.96
C GLY A 262 5.74 21.28 8.34
N TYR A 263 5.86 19.97 8.40
CA TYR A 263 6.24 19.25 9.63
C TYR A 263 7.69 19.63 10.05
N GLY A 264 8.60 19.66 9.07
CA GLY A 264 9.96 20.18 9.25
C GLY A 264 10.02 21.69 9.02
N ILE A 265 11.14 22.29 9.44
CA ILE A 265 11.40 23.72 9.27
C ILE A 265 11.48 24.13 7.81
N ALA A 266 11.21 25.41 7.51
CA ALA A 266 11.50 25.99 6.21
C ALA A 266 13.01 26.04 5.96
N ILE A 267 13.45 25.54 4.79
CA ILE A 267 14.86 25.42 4.43
C ILE A 267 15.22 26.16 3.12
N ALA A 268 14.25 26.67 2.39
CA ALA A 268 14.48 27.29 1.07
C ALA A 268 15.53 28.41 1.09
N ASN A 269 15.68 29.14 2.20
CA ASN A 269 16.65 30.22 2.36
C ASN A 269 17.89 29.81 3.17
N ASN A 270 18.06 28.52 3.50
CA ASN A 270 19.18 28.05 4.28
C ASN A 270 20.42 27.88 3.39
N SER A 271 21.48 28.61 3.70
CA SER A 271 22.75 28.57 2.95
C SER A 271 23.44 27.19 2.96
N LEU A 272 23.12 26.32 3.92
CA LEU A 272 23.61 24.93 3.93
C LEU A 272 23.22 24.15 2.67
N LEU A 273 22.09 24.48 2.03
CA LEU A 273 21.69 23.87 0.75
C LEU A 273 22.67 24.18 -0.40
N THR A 274 23.54 25.16 -0.25
CA THR A 274 24.60 25.50 -1.23
C THR A 274 25.95 24.87 -0.90
N GLN A 275 26.09 24.27 0.29
CA GLN A 275 27.32 23.68 0.81
C GLN A 275 27.20 22.16 0.83
N LYS A 276 27.79 21.50 -0.18
CA LYS A 276 27.65 20.03 -0.35
C LYS A 276 28.07 19.26 0.91
N SER A 277 29.19 19.55 1.51
CA SER A 277 29.71 18.85 2.70
C SER A 277 28.82 19.03 3.93
N GLY A 278 28.27 20.23 4.13
CA GLY A 278 27.31 20.47 5.23
C GLY A 278 25.98 19.73 5.03
N LEU A 279 25.46 19.76 3.81
CA LEU A 279 24.26 19.02 3.47
C LEU A 279 24.47 17.49 3.60
N GLU A 280 25.57 16.96 3.09
CA GLU A 280 25.92 15.54 3.21
C GLU A 280 26.03 15.11 4.67
N GLY A 281 26.69 15.92 5.52
CA GLY A 281 26.78 15.64 6.95
C GLY A 281 25.42 15.49 7.62
N ILE A 282 24.45 16.36 7.28
CA ILE A 282 23.08 16.29 7.80
C ILE A 282 22.33 15.07 7.24
N LEU A 283 22.43 14.79 5.95
CA LEU A 283 21.74 13.66 5.32
C LEU A 283 22.21 12.32 5.90
N ARG A 284 23.52 12.16 6.15
CA ARG A 284 24.10 10.91 6.66
C ARG A 284 23.93 10.72 8.16
N ASN A 285 23.99 11.78 8.95
CA ASN A 285 24.03 11.66 10.41
C ASN A 285 22.78 12.22 11.10
N GLY A 286 21.87 12.82 10.33
CA GLY A 286 20.75 13.56 10.89
C GLY A 286 21.19 14.89 11.50
N PHE A 287 20.24 15.59 12.12
CA PHE A 287 20.48 16.87 12.81
C PHE A 287 19.52 17.01 13.98
N THR A 288 20.03 17.44 15.13
CA THR A 288 19.21 17.79 16.29
C THR A 288 19.53 19.22 16.73
N GLY A 289 18.52 20.05 16.82
CA GLY A 289 18.63 21.46 17.21
C GLY A 289 17.41 21.95 17.97
N ALA A 290 17.40 23.26 18.31
CA ALA A 290 16.34 23.88 19.09
C ALA A 290 14.93 23.76 18.43
N GLN A 291 14.85 23.56 17.13
CA GLN A 291 13.60 23.48 16.37
C GLN A 291 13.16 22.04 16.07
N GLY A 292 13.83 21.04 16.63
CA GLY A 292 13.50 19.63 16.46
C GLY A 292 14.66 18.78 15.95
N SER A 293 14.34 17.55 15.53
CA SER A 293 15.32 16.58 15.04
C SER A 293 14.97 16.12 13.62
N MET A 294 15.95 16.04 12.75
CA MET A 294 15.90 15.45 11.43
C MET A 294 16.63 14.10 11.47
N PRO A 295 15.98 12.97 11.13
CA PRO A 295 16.67 11.68 11.09
C PRO A 295 17.71 11.62 9.97
N PRO A 296 18.67 10.68 10.03
CA PRO A 296 19.62 10.41 8.96
C PRO A 296 18.89 9.68 7.80
N VAL A 297 18.42 10.45 6.83
CA VAL A 297 17.64 9.89 5.69
C VAL A 297 18.52 9.35 4.55
N GLY A 298 19.78 9.66 4.55
CA GLY A 298 20.74 9.33 3.48
C GLY A 298 21.97 8.58 3.98
N ASP A 299 21.88 7.88 5.10
CA ASP A 299 23.00 7.11 5.68
C ASP A 299 23.46 5.97 4.75
N THR A 300 22.54 5.35 4.02
CA THR A 300 22.81 4.27 3.06
C THR A 300 22.99 4.75 1.60
N TRP A 301 22.79 6.05 1.33
CA TRP A 301 22.85 6.57 -0.05
C TRP A 301 24.28 6.54 -0.62
N THR A 302 24.35 6.27 -1.93
CA THR A 302 25.63 6.38 -2.65
C THR A 302 26.06 7.84 -2.80
N GLN A 303 27.31 8.03 -3.19
CA GLN A 303 27.82 9.37 -3.44
C GLN A 303 27.09 10.07 -4.60
N GLU A 304 26.69 9.29 -5.62
CA GLU A 304 25.91 9.82 -6.74
C GLU A 304 24.54 10.35 -6.29
N GLN A 305 23.87 9.68 -5.37
CA GLN A 305 22.60 10.14 -4.80
C GLN A 305 22.80 11.44 -3.98
N ILE A 306 23.85 11.50 -3.16
CA ILE A 306 24.19 12.71 -2.39
C ILE A 306 24.50 13.88 -3.34
N ASP A 307 25.28 13.63 -4.39
CA ASP A 307 25.64 14.65 -5.37
C ASP A 307 24.43 15.16 -6.14
N ALA A 308 23.57 14.26 -6.55
CA ALA A 308 22.35 14.58 -7.28
C ALA A 308 21.36 15.41 -6.46
N ILE A 309 21.14 15.04 -5.18
CA ILE A 309 20.25 15.84 -4.31
C ILE A 309 20.88 17.21 -4.00
N ALA A 310 22.18 17.29 -3.76
CA ALA A 310 22.87 18.55 -3.52
C ALA A 310 22.76 19.49 -4.72
N ALA A 311 22.96 18.97 -5.94
CA ALA A 311 22.77 19.72 -7.17
C ALA A 311 21.32 20.18 -7.35
N TYR A 312 20.35 19.28 -7.09
CA TYR A 312 18.94 19.59 -7.22
C TYR A 312 18.46 20.67 -6.27
N VAL A 313 18.77 20.57 -4.98
CA VAL A 313 18.33 21.55 -3.98
C VAL A 313 18.98 22.92 -4.20
N LYS A 314 20.26 22.96 -4.58
CA LYS A 314 20.95 24.20 -4.92
C LYS A 314 20.29 24.92 -6.09
N LYS A 315 19.85 24.18 -7.11
CA LYS A 315 19.27 24.75 -8.35
C LYS A 315 17.79 25.09 -8.22
N ASN A 316 17.00 24.24 -7.54
CA ASN A 316 15.53 24.27 -7.64
C ASN A 316 14.86 24.70 -6.33
N ILE A 317 15.52 24.54 -5.18
CA ILE A 317 14.91 24.78 -3.87
C ILE A 317 15.51 26.01 -3.20
N TYR A 318 16.84 26.17 -3.23
CA TYR A 318 17.49 27.30 -2.63
C TYR A 318 17.08 28.62 -3.29
N LYS A 319 16.62 29.54 -2.47
CA LYS A 319 16.32 30.94 -2.86
C LYS A 319 17.27 31.84 -2.11
N SER A 320 18.18 32.51 -2.81
CA SER A 320 18.97 33.57 -2.19
C SER A 320 18.00 34.56 -1.54
N ALA A 321 18.25 34.92 -0.27
CA ALA A 321 17.51 35.99 0.37
C ALA A 321 17.61 37.24 -0.52
N PRO A 322 16.51 38.00 -0.75
CA PRO A 322 16.62 39.25 -1.48
C PRO A 322 17.68 40.15 -0.76
N VAL A 323 18.65 40.62 -1.54
CA VAL A 323 19.65 41.56 -1.06
C VAL A 323 18.89 42.83 -0.62
N GLY A 324 18.65 42.99 0.70
CA GLY A 324 17.90 44.13 1.21
C GLY A 324 17.12 43.94 2.50
N ALA A 325 16.98 42.69 3.02
CA ALA A 325 16.35 42.48 4.34
C ALA A 325 17.41 42.59 5.47
N THR A 326 18.14 43.69 5.51
CA THR A 326 18.93 44.05 6.71
C THR A 326 18.01 44.80 7.66
N GLY A 327 17.66 44.12 8.76
CA GLY A 327 17.50 44.69 10.06
C GLY A 327 16.53 45.82 10.28
N GLY A 328 15.55 45.51 11.03
CA GLY A 328 14.74 46.50 11.77
C GLY A 328 14.30 45.87 13.06
N GLY A 329 14.95 46.27 14.16
CA GLY A 329 14.45 46.24 15.50
C GLY A 329 14.61 44.95 16.27
#